data_2d01f9a4c95165ce1b002397e5c8e104
#
_entry.id   2d01f9a4c95165ce1b002397e5c8e104
#
_cell.length_a   1.000
_cell.length_b   1.000
_cell.length_c   1.000
_cell.angle_alpha   90.00
_cell.angle_beta   90.00
_cell.angle_gamma   90.00
#
_symmetry.space_group_name_H-M   'P 1'
#
loop_
_entity.id
_entity.type
_entity.pdbx_description
1 polymer ?
#
loop_
_entity_poly.entity_id
_entity_poly.type
_entity_poly.pdbx_seq_one_letter_code
_entity_poly.pdbx_strand_id
1 'polypeptide(L)'
;MVSARVVRRVSVLAAIVAILLGIPVQATAAPRPTSGVDDINCQPSAAHPRPVVLVHGTWSNPTKTWEKLAPALRDQGYCVYTISYGKRENASLQNLLDLFGGDSIRESARMLGKFVDTVRAETGAAQVDIVGHSQGAVVARQYMKFDGGTNPANPAANKVNTLVSLAGTNHGTSFNRNQFIGAVGEMLGIPVVRLAALAVGPSYVEQMIGSPFMTALNAGGDTQPGVRYVAVGTRDDNMVTPQERTFLTAGPGATVRNLWVQDGCPTAQVDHMQMTSDPRAVGIVLGALDPAWGRTHPAPCP
;
A
#
# COMPACT_ATOMS: atom_id res chain seq x y z
N MET A 1 -44.49 43.49 -4.83
CA MET A 1 -43.57 42.92 -3.86
C MET A 1 -44.30 41.83 -3.08
N VAL A 2 -44.21 40.55 -3.50
CA VAL A 2 -44.82 39.45 -2.78
C VAL A 2 -43.80 39.01 -1.74
N SER A 3 -44.21 39.12 -0.48
CA SER A 3 -43.35 39.00 0.71
C SER A 3 -42.70 37.59 0.83
N ALA A 4 -41.40 37.58 1.11
CA ALA A 4 -40.59 36.35 1.38
C ALA A 4 -41.15 35.45 2.49
N ARG A 5 -42.14 35.92 3.25
CA ARG A 5 -42.84 35.15 4.31
C ARG A 5 -43.85 34.13 3.76
N VAL A 6 -44.38 34.31 2.55
CA VAL A 6 -45.34 33.37 1.93
C VAL A 6 -44.61 32.11 1.42
N VAL A 7 -43.43 32.29 0.83
CA VAL A 7 -42.63 31.14 0.30
C VAL A 7 -42.17 30.21 1.41
N ARG A 8 -41.79 30.73 2.58
CA ARG A 8 -41.35 29.90 3.72
C ARG A 8 -42.50 29.07 4.35
N ARG A 9 -43.73 29.60 4.31
CA ARG A 9 -44.91 28.87 4.86
C ARG A 9 -45.35 27.74 3.94
N VAL A 10 -45.23 27.90 2.64
CA VAL A 10 -45.57 26.85 1.66
C VAL A 10 -44.58 25.68 1.73
N SER A 11 -43.30 25.95 1.93
CA SER A 11 -42.26 24.89 2.07
C SER A 11 -42.42 24.06 3.33
N VAL A 12 -42.85 24.65 4.44
CA VAL A 12 -43.11 23.91 5.70
C VAL A 12 -44.36 23.04 5.60
N LEU A 13 -45.43 23.52 4.94
CA LEU A 13 -46.64 22.72 4.70
C LEU A 13 -46.38 21.53 3.78
N ALA A 14 -45.56 21.67 2.74
CA ALA A 14 -45.19 20.57 1.85
C ALA A 14 -44.43 19.46 2.58
N ALA A 15 -43.52 19.80 3.53
CA ALA A 15 -42.80 18.84 4.34
C ALA A 15 -43.72 18.06 5.32
N ILE A 16 -44.71 18.72 5.90
CA ILE A 16 -45.65 18.09 6.83
C ILE A 16 -46.62 17.13 6.11
N VAL A 17 -47.06 17.48 4.89
CA VAL A 17 -47.93 16.60 4.08
C VAL A 17 -47.20 15.35 3.61
N ALA A 18 -45.88 15.42 3.32
CA ALA A 18 -45.10 14.26 2.93
C ALA A 18 -44.93 13.23 4.06
N ILE A 19 -44.90 13.70 5.33
CA ILE A 19 -44.82 12.81 6.51
C ILE A 19 -46.14 12.07 6.73
N LEU A 20 -47.26 12.69 6.40
CA LEU A 20 -48.62 12.11 6.57
C LEU A 20 -49.01 11.11 5.47
N LEU A 21 -48.34 11.16 4.32
CA LEU A 21 -48.62 10.26 3.19
C LEU A 21 -47.71 9.03 3.12
N GLY A 22 -46.81 8.84 4.06
CA GLY A 22 -45.93 7.65 4.11
C GLY A 22 -45.01 7.52 2.87
N ILE A 23 -44.76 8.62 2.16
CA ILE A 23 -43.80 8.61 1.04
C ILE A 23 -42.41 8.36 1.62
N PRO A 24 -41.69 7.30 1.20
CA PRO A 24 -40.34 7.07 1.68
C PRO A 24 -39.49 8.28 1.26
N VAL A 25 -39.04 9.07 2.22
CA VAL A 25 -37.99 10.06 1.99
C VAL A 25 -36.75 9.24 1.63
N GLN A 26 -36.45 9.15 0.36
CA GLN A 26 -35.17 8.59 -0.09
C GLN A 26 -34.10 9.47 0.56
N ALA A 27 -33.37 8.90 1.50
CA ALA A 27 -32.16 9.52 2.01
C ALA A 27 -31.24 9.72 0.80
N THR A 28 -31.17 10.94 0.29
CA THR A 28 -30.15 11.33 -0.67
C THR A 28 -28.82 11.02 0.01
N ALA A 29 -28.09 10.08 -0.54
CA ALA A 29 -26.74 9.81 -0.09
C ALA A 29 -26.01 11.16 0.00
N ALA A 30 -25.37 11.43 1.14
CA ALA A 30 -24.53 12.61 1.27
C ALA A 30 -23.60 12.68 0.05
N PRO A 31 -23.38 13.86 -0.55
CA PRO A 31 -22.46 13.98 -1.67
C PRO A 31 -21.14 13.33 -1.24
N ARG A 32 -20.66 12.35 -2.04
CA ARG A 32 -19.32 11.78 -1.81
C ARG A 32 -18.34 12.94 -1.79
N PRO A 33 -17.48 13.02 -0.77
CA PRO A 33 -16.42 14.01 -0.82
C PRO A 33 -15.67 13.82 -2.13
N THR A 34 -15.51 14.88 -2.91
CA THR A 34 -14.69 14.92 -4.13
C THR A 34 -13.23 14.98 -3.73
N SER A 35 -12.81 14.05 -2.86
CA SER A 35 -11.43 13.98 -2.39
C SER A 35 -10.57 13.41 -3.51
N GLY A 36 -9.58 14.17 -3.95
CA GLY A 36 -8.50 13.70 -4.81
C GLY A 36 -7.63 12.68 -4.10
N VAL A 37 -6.74 12.05 -4.84
CA VAL A 37 -5.57 11.39 -4.22
C VAL A 37 -4.68 12.49 -3.65
N ASP A 38 -4.08 12.27 -2.46
CA ASP A 38 -3.27 13.24 -1.72
C ASP A 38 -4.02 14.52 -1.31
N ASP A 39 -5.31 14.41 -1.07
CA ASP A 39 -6.14 15.53 -0.61
C ASP A 39 -6.01 15.69 0.92
N ILE A 40 -5.34 16.77 1.34
CA ILE A 40 -5.14 17.10 2.76
C ILE A 40 -6.46 17.39 3.52
N ASN A 41 -7.55 17.65 2.80
CA ASN A 41 -8.87 17.90 3.39
C ASN A 41 -9.73 16.62 3.45
N CYS A 42 -9.19 15.49 2.99
CA CYS A 42 -9.93 14.23 3.03
C CYS A 42 -10.21 13.80 4.48
N GLN A 43 -11.48 13.60 4.79
CA GLN A 43 -11.90 13.11 6.11
C GLN A 43 -12.34 11.65 5.99
N PRO A 44 -11.68 10.73 6.73
CA PRO A 44 -12.09 9.34 6.76
C PRO A 44 -13.54 9.18 7.20
N SER A 45 -14.28 8.34 6.49
CA SER A 45 -15.68 8.03 6.82
C SER A 45 -15.80 6.95 7.89
N ALA A 46 -16.97 6.80 8.49
CA ALA A 46 -17.23 5.69 9.41
C ALA A 46 -17.09 4.31 8.74
N ALA A 47 -17.35 4.21 7.43
CA ALA A 47 -17.16 2.99 6.65
C ALA A 47 -15.66 2.70 6.40
N HIS A 48 -14.86 3.74 6.18
CA HIS A 48 -13.42 3.67 5.93
C HIS A 48 -12.67 4.61 6.88
N PRO A 49 -12.55 4.23 8.18
CA PRO A 49 -12.01 5.11 9.21
C PRO A 49 -10.49 5.26 9.16
N ARG A 50 -9.81 4.53 8.30
CA ARG A 50 -8.36 4.57 8.14
C ARG A 50 -8.00 5.01 6.73
N PRO A 51 -7.16 6.05 6.59
CA PRO A 51 -6.58 6.41 5.29
C PRO A 51 -5.66 5.30 4.80
N VAL A 52 -5.56 5.17 3.48
CA VAL A 52 -4.67 4.21 2.82
C VAL A 52 -3.42 4.94 2.32
N VAL A 53 -2.26 4.47 2.75
CA VAL A 53 -0.95 4.97 2.31
C VAL A 53 -0.36 3.98 1.29
N LEU A 54 -0.06 4.47 0.09
CA LEU A 54 0.48 3.71 -1.03
C LEU A 54 1.99 3.91 -1.12
N VAL A 55 2.75 2.80 -1.00
CA VAL A 55 4.22 2.79 -0.93
C VAL A 55 4.78 2.04 -2.13
N HIS A 56 5.37 2.77 -3.09
CA HIS A 56 5.84 2.24 -4.38
C HIS A 56 7.09 1.35 -4.29
N GLY A 57 7.49 0.74 -5.39
CA GLY A 57 8.68 -0.09 -5.49
C GLY A 57 9.98 0.65 -5.82
N THR A 58 11.05 -0.11 -6.08
CA THR A 58 12.37 0.39 -6.51
C THR A 58 12.27 1.03 -7.89
N TRP A 59 12.93 2.16 -8.09
CA TRP A 59 12.97 2.95 -9.34
C TRP A 59 11.60 3.19 -9.95
N SER A 60 10.63 3.46 -9.12
CA SER A 60 9.26 3.72 -9.52
C SER A 60 8.95 5.21 -9.53
N ASN A 61 8.02 5.60 -10.40
CA ASN A 61 7.33 6.88 -10.30
C ASN A 61 6.00 6.65 -9.57
N PRO A 62 5.75 7.28 -8.41
CA PRO A 62 4.55 7.02 -7.61
C PRO A 62 3.25 7.24 -8.39
N THR A 63 3.17 8.33 -9.16
CA THR A 63 1.99 8.66 -9.96
C THR A 63 1.64 7.56 -10.96
N LYS A 64 2.66 7.05 -11.69
CA LYS A 64 2.46 5.97 -12.67
C LYS A 64 2.17 4.64 -11.98
N THR A 65 2.85 4.35 -10.87
CA THR A 65 2.64 3.11 -10.12
C THR A 65 1.19 2.97 -9.67
N TRP A 66 0.58 4.06 -9.20
CA TRP A 66 -0.72 4.04 -8.57
C TRP A 66 -1.87 4.54 -9.44
N GLU A 67 -1.63 4.75 -10.75
CA GLU A 67 -2.61 5.34 -11.68
C GLU A 67 -3.95 4.59 -11.78
N LYS A 68 -3.98 3.30 -11.44
CA LYS A 68 -5.21 2.49 -11.41
C LYS A 68 -5.72 2.23 -10.00
N LEU A 69 -4.82 1.86 -9.09
CA LEU A 69 -5.22 1.49 -7.73
C LEU A 69 -5.68 2.70 -6.90
N ALA A 70 -4.99 3.84 -6.99
CA ALA A 70 -5.35 5.00 -6.18
C ALA A 70 -6.75 5.54 -6.51
N PRO A 71 -7.14 5.73 -7.79
CA PRO A 71 -8.52 6.08 -8.13
C PRO A 71 -9.54 5.02 -7.69
N ALA A 72 -9.23 3.73 -7.85
CA ALA A 72 -10.14 2.66 -7.44
C ALA A 72 -10.43 2.68 -5.93
N LEU A 73 -9.43 2.93 -5.09
CA LEU A 73 -9.59 3.11 -3.65
C LEU A 73 -10.40 4.36 -3.32
N ARG A 74 -10.07 5.50 -3.96
CA ARG A 74 -10.82 6.75 -3.79
C ARG A 74 -12.31 6.56 -4.14
N ASP A 75 -12.59 5.87 -5.24
CA ASP A 75 -13.96 5.65 -5.72
C ASP A 75 -14.77 4.74 -4.78
N GLN A 76 -14.09 3.93 -3.95
CA GLN A 76 -14.67 3.22 -2.82
C GLN A 76 -14.84 4.10 -1.57
N GLY A 77 -14.37 5.35 -1.57
CA GLY A 77 -14.52 6.30 -0.47
C GLY A 77 -13.39 6.31 0.55
N TYR A 78 -12.22 5.75 0.21
CA TYR A 78 -11.03 5.88 1.05
C TYR A 78 -10.36 7.24 0.88
N CYS A 79 -9.78 7.77 1.95
CA CYS A 79 -8.73 8.78 1.86
C CYS A 79 -7.44 8.08 1.43
N VAL A 80 -6.88 8.48 0.30
CA VAL A 80 -5.73 7.82 -0.33
C VAL A 80 -4.56 8.78 -0.42
N TYR A 81 -3.40 8.33 0.04
CA TYR A 81 -2.16 9.11 0.06
C TYR A 81 -1.03 8.32 -0.59
N THR A 82 -0.21 9.00 -1.40
CA THR A 82 0.94 8.42 -2.08
C THR A 82 2.23 9.05 -1.57
N ILE A 83 3.24 8.26 -1.29
CA ILE A 83 4.54 8.77 -0.87
C ILE A 83 5.57 8.66 -1.99
N SER A 84 6.38 9.72 -2.17
CA SER A 84 7.62 9.68 -2.93
C SER A 84 8.80 9.60 -1.97
N TYR A 85 9.60 8.55 -2.06
CA TYR A 85 10.72 8.31 -1.14
C TYR A 85 11.96 7.78 -1.86
N GLY A 86 13.12 7.85 -1.23
CA GLY A 86 14.32 7.22 -1.70
C GLY A 86 14.87 7.82 -3.01
N LYS A 87 14.72 9.14 -3.21
CA LYS A 87 15.35 9.87 -4.31
C LYS A 87 16.84 10.01 -4.03
N ARG A 88 17.67 9.67 -5.02
CA ARG A 88 19.12 9.78 -4.92
C ARG A 88 19.59 11.09 -5.54
N GLU A 89 20.22 11.96 -4.75
CA GLU A 89 20.68 13.28 -5.23
C GLU A 89 21.68 13.18 -6.40
N ASN A 90 22.57 12.18 -6.37
CA ASN A 90 23.64 12.01 -7.35
C ASN A 90 23.34 11.02 -8.48
N ALA A 91 22.09 10.59 -8.62
CA ALA A 91 21.67 9.63 -9.66
C ALA A 91 21.05 10.36 -10.86
N SER A 92 21.87 10.98 -11.70
CA SER A 92 21.42 11.84 -12.80
C SER A 92 20.37 11.21 -13.71
N LEU A 93 20.52 9.93 -14.09
CA LEU A 93 19.54 9.24 -14.95
C LEU A 93 18.22 8.98 -14.23
N GLN A 94 18.26 8.54 -12.98
CA GLN A 94 17.05 8.31 -12.16
C GLN A 94 16.31 9.62 -11.93
N ASN A 95 17.03 10.71 -11.68
CA ASN A 95 16.45 12.05 -11.52
C ASN A 95 15.84 12.58 -12.82
N LEU A 96 16.50 12.36 -13.96
CA LEU A 96 15.96 12.72 -15.29
C LEU A 96 14.65 11.97 -15.60
N LEU A 97 14.56 10.70 -15.20
CA LEU A 97 13.38 9.86 -15.43
C LEU A 97 12.35 9.95 -14.29
N ASP A 98 12.58 10.82 -13.30
CA ASP A 98 11.73 11.00 -12.11
C ASP A 98 11.46 9.66 -11.38
N LEU A 99 12.52 8.90 -11.11
CA LEU A 99 12.47 7.61 -10.44
C LEU A 99 12.91 7.71 -8.99
N PHE A 100 12.17 7.06 -8.12
CA PHE A 100 12.33 7.03 -6.67
C PHE A 100 12.64 5.62 -6.16
N GLY A 101 12.88 5.45 -4.86
CA GLY A 101 13.08 4.15 -4.22
C GLY A 101 14.47 3.55 -4.47
N GLY A 102 15.44 4.33 -4.91
CA GLY A 102 16.82 3.87 -5.12
C GLY A 102 17.72 3.97 -3.88
N ASP A 103 17.36 4.80 -2.90
CA ASP A 103 18.13 5.02 -1.69
C ASP A 103 17.86 3.95 -0.62
N SER A 104 18.61 4.00 0.50
CA SER A 104 18.51 3.02 1.58
C SER A 104 17.06 2.80 2.05
N ILE A 105 16.70 1.53 2.23
CA ILE A 105 15.37 1.14 2.73
C ILE A 105 15.15 1.68 4.15
N ARG A 106 16.19 1.75 4.99
CA ARG A 106 16.05 2.30 6.34
C ARG A 106 15.71 3.79 6.32
N GLU A 107 16.38 4.57 5.47
CA GLU A 107 16.03 6.00 5.31
C GLU A 107 14.63 6.17 4.73
N SER A 108 14.30 5.38 3.72
CA SER A 108 12.96 5.34 3.12
C SER A 108 11.87 5.02 4.16
N ALA A 109 12.13 4.11 5.08
CA ALA A 109 11.22 3.76 6.17
C ALA A 109 11.03 4.90 7.18
N ARG A 110 12.08 5.66 7.49
CA ARG A 110 11.96 6.87 8.34
C ARG A 110 11.16 7.97 7.64
N MET A 111 11.33 8.12 6.32
CA MET A 111 10.51 9.03 5.52
C MET A 111 9.04 8.61 5.56
N LEU A 112 8.76 7.31 5.40
CA LEU A 112 7.40 6.75 5.51
C LEU A 112 6.81 7.03 6.90
N GLY A 113 7.59 6.88 7.97
CA GLY A 113 7.14 7.17 9.33
C GLY A 113 6.68 8.62 9.51
N LYS A 114 7.46 9.57 9.04
CA LYS A 114 7.08 11.00 9.05
C LYS A 114 5.83 11.26 8.22
N PHE A 115 5.74 10.65 7.05
CA PHE A 115 4.59 10.78 6.16
C PHE A 115 3.31 10.22 6.80
N VAL A 116 3.37 9.04 7.42
CA VAL A 116 2.23 8.45 8.15
C VAL A 116 1.80 9.35 9.30
N ASP A 117 2.74 9.95 10.04
CA ASP A 117 2.40 10.88 11.13
C ASP A 117 1.71 12.14 10.60
N THR A 118 2.13 12.66 9.45
CA THR A 118 1.45 13.79 8.75
C THR A 118 0.03 13.38 8.34
N VAL A 119 -0.14 12.25 7.63
CA VAL A 119 -1.47 11.76 7.20
C VAL A 119 -2.41 11.58 8.40
N ARG A 120 -1.92 11.01 9.50
CA ARG A 120 -2.73 10.86 10.71
C ARG A 120 -3.11 12.18 11.35
N ALA A 121 -2.21 13.15 11.36
CA ALA A 121 -2.48 14.48 11.91
C ALA A 121 -3.53 15.24 11.07
N GLU A 122 -3.42 15.18 9.75
CA GLU A 122 -4.34 15.85 8.81
C GLU A 122 -5.75 15.22 8.82
N THR A 123 -5.82 13.90 8.92
CA THR A 123 -7.10 13.17 8.85
C THR A 123 -7.73 12.91 10.22
N GLY A 124 -7.02 13.15 11.32
CA GLY A 124 -7.46 12.78 12.66
C GLY A 124 -7.53 11.27 12.90
N ALA A 125 -7.08 10.44 11.96
CA ALA A 125 -7.14 8.99 12.06
C ALA A 125 -6.12 8.44 13.08
N ALA A 126 -6.55 7.53 13.93
CA ALA A 126 -5.65 6.88 14.89
C ALA A 126 -4.65 5.95 14.21
N GLN A 127 -5.03 5.34 13.08
CA GLN A 127 -4.25 4.34 12.34
C GLN A 127 -4.40 4.57 10.83
N VAL A 128 -3.45 4.03 10.07
CA VAL A 128 -3.52 3.93 8.61
C VAL A 128 -3.53 2.46 8.19
N ASP A 129 -4.00 2.18 6.98
CA ASP A 129 -3.71 0.94 6.24
C ASP A 129 -2.64 1.25 5.18
N ILE A 130 -1.70 0.32 4.97
CA ILE A 130 -0.61 0.50 3.98
C ILE A 130 -0.78 -0.52 2.86
N VAL A 131 -0.63 -0.09 1.62
CA VAL A 131 -0.42 -0.96 0.46
C VAL A 131 0.98 -0.72 -0.08
N GLY A 132 1.84 -1.72 0.03
CA GLY A 132 3.22 -1.67 -0.44
C GLY A 132 3.44 -2.58 -1.64
N HIS A 133 3.97 -2.04 -2.74
CA HIS A 133 4.37 -2.81 -3.90
C HIS A 133 5.87 -3.08 -3.89
N SER A 134 6.26 -4.34 -4.17
CA SER A 134 7.68 -4.68 -4.31
C SER A 134 8.49 -4.28 -3.05
N GLN A 135 9.54 -3.46 -3.21
CA GLN A 135 10.29 -2.85 -2.11
C GLN A 135 9.39 -2.10 -1.11
N GLY A 136 8.29 -1.50 -1.56
CA GLY A 136 7.40 -0.73 -0.69
C GLY A 136 6.82 -1.54 0.47
N ALA A 137 6.60 -2.84 0.28
CA ALA A 137 6.20 -3.75 1.34
C ALA A 137 7.31 -3.90 2.40
N VAL A 138 8.57 -3.95 1.97
CA VAL A 138 9.73 -4.08 2.85
C VAL A 138 10.01 -2.77 3.60
N VAL A 139 9.84 -1.62 2.94
CA VAL A 139 9.90 -0.29 3.56
C VAL A 139 8.83 -0.18 4.66
N ALA A 140 7.60 -0.62 4.39
CA ALA A 140 6.53 -0.64 5.39
C ALA A 140 6.87 -1.57 6.57
N ARG A 141 7.39 -2.77 6.33
CA ARG A 141 7.82 -3.71 7.39
C ARG A 141 8.96 -3.15 8.24
N GLN A 142 9.95 -2.50 7.60
CA GLN A 142 11.03 -1.81 8.31
C GLN A 142 10.47 -0.70 9.21
N TYR A 143 9.60 0.15 8.69
CA TYR A 143 8.91 1.19 9.46
C TYR A 143 8.15 0.61 10.65
N MET A 144 7.35 -0.42 10.42
CA MET A 144 6.53 -1.04 11.46
C MET A 144 7.37 -1.65 12.57
N LYS A 145 8.48 -2.32 12.23
CA LYS A 145 9.30 -3.06 13.18
C LYS A 145 10.29 -2.19 13.96
N PHE A 146 10.89 -1.18 13.31
CA PHE A 146 12.04 -0.46 13.85
C PHE A 146 11.86 1.05 13.97
N ASP A 147 10.93 1.63 13.22
CA ASP A 147 10.82 3.08 13.10
C ASP A 147 9.47 3.62 13.63
N GLY A 148 8.82 2.87 14.55
CA GLY A 148 7.67 3.34 15.34
C GLY A 148 6.31 3.19 14.68
N GLY A 149 6.19 2.38 13.62
CA GLY A 149 4.89 2.05 12.99
C GLY A 149 4.01 1.15 13.84
N THR A 150 4.62 0.35 14.74
CA THR A 150 3.92 -0.50 15.70
C THR A 150 4.51 -0.42 17.09
N ASN A 151 3.74 -0.83 18.09
CA ASN A 151 4.16 -0.96 19.47
C ASN A 151 3.87 -2.39 19.97
N PRO A 152 4.85 -3.30 19.96
CA PRO A 152 4.63 -4.68 20.35
C PRO A 152 4.18 -4.87 21.80
N ALA A 153 4.56 -3.93 22.69
CA ALA A 153 4.13 -3.95 24.10
C ALA A 153 2.67 -3.45 24.30
N ASN A 154 2.18 -2.64 23.38
CA ASN A 154 0.81 -2.12 23.38
C ASN A 154 0.26 -2.05 21.94
N PRO A 155 -0.20 -3.18 21.36
CA PRO A 155 -0.69 -3.21 19.98
C PRO A 155 -1.87 -2.27 19.69
N ALA A 156 -2.62 -1.84 20.70
CA ALA A 156 -3.67 -0.84 20.53
C ALA A 156 -3.12 0.55 20.15
N ALA A 157 -1.84 0.81 20.39
CA ALA A 157 -1.15 2.04 20.02
C ALA A 157 -0.45 1.94 18.62
N ASN A 158 -0.64 0.85 17.89
CA ASN A 158 -0.09 0.73 16.53
C ASN A 158 -0.61 1.86 15.63
N LYS A 159 0.29 2.45 14.84
CA LYS A 159 -0.07 3.42 13.81
C LYS A 159 -0.54 2.74 12.51
N VAL A 160 -0.16 1.48 12.30
CA VAL A 160 -0.54 0.67 11.14
C VAL A 160 -1.48 -0.46 11.59
N ASN A 161 -2.65 -0.55 10.94
CA ASN A 161 -3.63 -1.60 11.18
C ASN A 161 -3.50 -2.76 10.19
N THR A 162 -3.32 -2.46 8.88
CA THR A 162 -3.19 -3.47 7.84
C THR A 162 -1.99 -3.15 6.96
N LEU A 163 -1.25 -4.19 6.57
CA LEU A 163 -0.31 -4.15 5.46
C LEU A 163 -0.78 -5.10 4.36
N VAL A 164 -1.08 -4.55 3.19
CA VAL A 164 -1.24 -5.31 1.94
C VAL A 164 0.09 -5.24 1.18
N SER A 165 0.76 -6.37 1.06
CA SER A 165 2.04 -6.52 0.37
C SER A 165 1.81 -7.10 -1.01
N LEU A 166 1.99 -6.29 -2.07
CA LEU A 166 1.85 -6.70 -3.46
C LEU A 166 3.24 -7.06 -4.03
N ALA A 167 3.45 -8.32 -4.38
CA ALA A 167 4.72 -8.82 -4.90
C ALA A 167 5.93 -8.31 -4.08
N GLY A 168 5.79 -8.28 -2.74
CA GLY A 168 6.79 -7.72 -1.84
C GLY A 168 8.06 -8.56 -1.79
N THR A 169 9.23 -7.92 -1.76
CA THR A 169 10.53 -8.60 -1.59
C THR A 169 10.75 -9.03 -0.13
N ASN A 170 9.73 -9.59 0.53
CA ASN A 170 9.65 -9.78 1.98
C ASN A 170 10.78 -10.64 2.57
N HIS A 171 11.30 -11.61 1.81
CA HIS A 171 12.46 -12.45 2.20
C HIS A 171 13.63 -12.28 1.22
N GLY A 172 13.69 -11.13 0.55
CA GLY A 172 14.66 -10.85 -0.48
C GLY A 172 14.34 -11.52 -1.81
N THR A 173 15.13 -11.17 -2.83
CA THR A 173 14.99 -11.71 -4.18
C THR A 173 16.35 -12.00 -4.78
N SER A 174 16.43 -12.99 -5.68
CA SER A 174 17.60 -13.23 -6.52
C SER A 174 17.62 -12.32 -7.77
N PHE A 175 16.59 -11.50 -7.99
CA PHE A 175 16.41 -10.69 -9.19
C PHE A 175 16.62 -11.51 -10.47
N ASN A 176 15.87 -12.60 -10.59
CA ASN A 176 16.00 -13.53 -11.71
C ASN A 176 17.44 -14.04 -11.91
N ARG A 177 18.06 -14.46 -10.80
CA ARG A 177 19.45 -14.98 -10.73
C ARG A 177 20.57 -13.96 -10.90
N ASN A 178 20.32 -12.68 -11.07
CA ASN A 178 21.35 -11.64 -11.15
C ASN A 178 22.23 -11.62 -9.89
N GLN A 179 21.65 -11.92 -8.72
CA GLN A 179 22.39 -12.07 -7.46
C GLN A 179 23.50 -13.13 -7.55
N PHE A 180 23.25 -14.27 -8.21
CA PHE A 180 24.24 -15.33 -8.34
C PHE A 180 25.40 -14.94 -9.26
N ILE A 181 25.12 -14.18 -10.33
CA ILE A 181 26.17 -13.64 -11.22
C ILE A 181 27.05 -12.68 -10.40
N GLY A 182 26.44 -11.82 -9.57
CA GLY A 182 27.18 -10.94 -8.67
C GLY A 182 28.06 -11.70 -7.67
N ALA A 183 27.54 -12.78 -7.07
CA ALA A 183 28.28 -13.61 -6.12
C ALA A 183 29.53 -14.26 -6.76
N VAL A 184 29.45 -14.72 -8.01
CA VAL A 184 30.60 -15.24 -8.75
C VAL A 184 31.66 -14.14 -8.94
N GLY A 185 31.25 -12.92 -9.27
CA GLY A 185 32.16 -11.76 -9.36
C GLY A 185 32.89 -11.48 -8.04
N GLU A 186 32.17 -11.48 -6.90
CA GLU A 186 32.78 -11.31 -5.56
C GLU A 186 33.81 -12.42 -5.26
N MET A 187 33.52 -13.67 -5.61
CA MET A 187 34.49 -14.78 -5.46
C MET A 187 35.77 -14.58 -6.29
N LEU A 188 35.68 -13.86 -7.39
CA LEU A 188 36.80 -13.50 -8.25
C LEU A 188 37.50 -12.20 -7.82
N GLY A 189 37.12 -11.63 -6.68
CA GLY A 189 37.70 -10.40 -6.12
C GLY A 189 37.19 -9.10 -6.75
N ILE A 190 36.11 -9.16 -7.54
CA ILE A 190 35.45 -7.98 -8.10
C ILE A 190 34.38 -7.50 -7.08
N PRO A 191 34.44 -6.25 -6.57
CA PRO A 191 33.51 -5.76 -5.56
C PRO A 191 32.13 -5.43 -6.18
N VAL A 192 31.44 -6.45 -6.71
CA VAL A 192 30.20 -6.30 -7.49
C VAL A 192 29.07 -5.69 -6.67
N VAL A 193 28.93 -6.09 -5.41
CA VAL A 193 27.92 -5.55 -4.50
C VAL A 193 28.10 -4.05 -4.28
N ARG A 194 29.36 -3.60 -4.07
CA ARG A 194 29.68 -2.18 -3.91
C ARG A 194 29.44 -1.40 -5.21
N LEU A 195 29.84 -1.95 -6.34
CA LEU A 195 29.63 -1.32 -7.65
C LEU A 195 28.14 -1.23 -7.99
N ALA A 196 27.37 -2.28 -7.71
CA ALA A 196 25.92 -2.26 -7.87
C ALA A 196 25.26 -1.20 -6.98
N ALA A 197 25.65 -1.11 -5.69
CA ALA A 197 25.12 -0.09 -4.78
C ALA A 197 25.41 1.34 -5.27
N LEU A 198 26.58 1.57 -5.85
CA LEU A 198 26.94 2.87 -6.42
C LEU A 198 26.14 3.18 -7.70
N ALA A 199 26.02 2.22 -8.61
CA ALA A 199 25.39 2.40 -9.92
C ALA A 199 23.86 2.46 -9.82
N VAL A 200 23.26 1.48 -9.16
CA VAL A 200 21.79 1.27 -9.14
C VAL A 200 21.11 1.66 -7.83
N GLY A 201 21.86 1.84 -6.77
CA GLY A 201 21.37 2.26 -5.46
C GLY A 201 21.46 1.19 -4.38
N PRO A 202 21.61 1.62 -3.11
CA PRO A 202 21.74 0.69 -1.99
C PRO A 202 20.51 -0.20 -1.80
N SER A 203 19.32 0.31 -2.09
CA SER A 203 18.07 -0.46 -1.94
C SER A 203 18.04 -1.74 -2.77
N TYR A 204 18.66 -1.74 -3.95
CA TYR A 204 18.75 -2.94 -4.78
C TYR A 204 19.52 -4.06 -4.07
N VAL A 205 20.68 -3.71 -3.49
CA VAL A 205 21.54 -4.66 -2.76
C VAL A 205 20.88 -5.09 -1.45
N GLU A 206 20.22 -4.16 -0.76
CA GLU A 206 19.51 -4.44 0.50
C GLU A 206 18.39 -5.48 0.29
N GLN A 207 17.75 -5.55 -0.88
CA GLN A 207 16.72 -6.53 -1.20
C GLN A 207 17.24 -7.91 -1.63
N MET A 208 18.55 -8.09 -1.76
CA MET A 208 19.10 -9.41 -2.11
C MET A 208 18.87 -10.44 -1.00
N ILE A 209 18.66 -11.70 -1.39
CA ILE A 209 18.56 -12.83 -0.46
C ILE A 209 19.82 -12.90 0.40
N GLY A 210 19.61 -12.95 1.73
CA GLY A 210 20.72 -13.07 2.69
C GLY A 210 21.51 -11.79 2.90
N SER A 211 21.07 -10.65 2.33
CA SER A 211 21.70 -9.35 2.64
C SER A 211 21.63 -9.07 4.16
N PRO A 212 22.56 -8.29 4.71
CA PRO A 212 22.52 -7.89 6.12
C PRO A 212 21.20 -7.19 6.48
N PHE A 213 20.63 -6.41 5.55
CA PHE A 213 19.34 -5.77 5.74
C PHE A 213 18.21 -6.78 5.86
N MET A 214 18.06 -7.72 4.90
CA MET A 214 17.01 -8.73 4.92
C MET A 214 17.13 -9.68 6.13
N THR A 215 18.35 -10.03 6.50
CA THR A 215 18.62 -10.83 7.69
C THR A 215 18.14 -10.12 8.96
N ALA A 216 18.46 -8.85 9.12
CA ALA A 216 18.02 -8.05 10.26
C ALA A 216 16.50 -7.84 10.28
N LEU A 217 15.88 -7.56 9.11
CA LEU A 217 14.44 -7.35 9.01
C LEU A 217 13.65 -8.60 9.41
N ASN A 218 14.09 -9.78 8.97
CA ASN A 218 13.39 -11.04 9.21
C ASN A 218 13.78 -11.71 10.54
N ALA A 219 14.82 -11.24 11.21
CA ALA A 219 15.20 -11.75 12.53
C ALA A 219 14.05 -11.59 13.53
N GLY A 220 13.68 -12.68 14.25
CA GLY A 220 12.58 -12.68 15.21
C GLY A 220 11.18 -12.72 14.59
N GLY A 221 11.06 -12.92 13.27
CA GLY A 221 9.79 -13.13 12.58
C GLY A 221 9.34 -11.98 11.68
N ASP A 222 8.31 -12.28 10.88
CA ASP A 222 7.90 -11.43 9.75
C ASP A 222 6.93 -10.31 10.14
N THR A 223 6.21 -10.48 11.27
CA THR A 223 5.02 -9.70 11.56
C THR A 223 5.07 -9.05 12.94
N GLN A 224 4.25 -8.03 13.15
CA GLN A 224 4.11 -7.33 14.42
C GLN A 224 2.73 -7.60 15.03
N PRO A 225 2.62 -7.76 16.37
CA PRO A 225 1.34 -7.97 17.03
C PRO A 225 0.31 -6.89 16.72
N GLY A 226 -0.96 -7.28 16.61
CA GLY A 226 -2.07 -6.36 16.38
C GLY A 226 -2.19 -5.88 14.92
N VAL A 227 -1.38 -6.37 14.00
CA VAL A 227 -1.43 -6.00 12.58
C VAL A 227 -1.98 -7.14 11.74
N ARG A 228 -2.79 -6.80 10.76
CA ARG A 228 -3.29 -7.71 9.73
C ARG A 228 -2.43 -7.59 8.46
N TYR A 229 -1.93 -8.72 7.99
CA TYR A 229 -1.12 -8.81 6.78
C TYR A 229 -1.86 -9.56 5.68
N VAL A 230 -1.81 -9.04 4.47
CA VAL A 230 -2.25 -9.73 3.26
C VAL A 230 -1.11 -9.66 2.25
N ALA A 231 -0.42 -10.77 2.02
CA ALA A 231 0.64 -10.85 1.03
C ALA A 231 0.10 -11.49 -0.24
N VAL A 232 0.16 -10.73 -1.33
CA VAL A 232 -0.33 -11.15 -2.65
C VAL A 232 0.87 -11.30 -3.58
N GLY A 233 1.13 -12.52 -3.99
CA GLY A 233 2.17 -12.85 -4.99
C GLY A 233 1.57 -13.10 -6.36
N THR A 234 2.43 -13.14 -7.36
CA THR A 234 2.10 -13.67 -8.68
C THR A 234 3.08 -14.75 -9.07
N ARG A 235 2.55 -15.82 -9.71
CA ARG A 235 3.38 -16.91 -10.25
C ARG A 235 4.21 -16.47 -11.46
N ASP A 236 3.81 -15.36 -12.09
CA ASP A 236 4.47 -14.76 -13.25
C ASP A 236 5.52 -13.71 -12.85
N ASP A 237 5.87 -13.64 -11.55
CA ASP A 237 6.86 -12.69 -11.06
C ASP A 237 8.27 -13.04 -11.55
N ASN A 238 8.89 -12.12 -12.26
CA ASN A 238 10.26 -12.22 -12.75
C ASN A 238 11.24 -11.32 -11.99
N MET A 239 10.75 -10.54 -11.02
CA MET A 239 11.54 -9.64 -10.18
C MET A 239 11.75 -10.21 -8.77
N VAL A 240 10.69 -10.72 -8.14
CA VAL A 240 10.78 -11.45 -6.86
C VAL A 240 10.92 -12.94 -7.15
N THR A 241 12.14 -13.42 -7.04
CA THR A 241 12.47 -14.82 -7.34
C THR A 241 13.31 -15.45 -6.22
N PRO A 242 12.97 -16.67 -5.76
CA PRO A 242 11.72 -17.41 -6.01
C PRO A 242 10.48 -16.64 -5.54
N GLN A 243 9.37 -16.84 -6.23
CA GLN A 243 8.14 -16.04 -6.05
C GLN A 243 7.53 -16.20 -4.64
N GLU A 244 7.65 -17.38 -4.03
CA GLU A 244 7.17 -17.69 -2.67
C GLU A 244 7.80 -16.79 -1.60
N ARG A 245 8.93 -16.15 -1.90
CA ARG A 245 9.59 -15.21 -0.98
C ARG A 245 8.81 -13.94 -0.70
N THR A 246 7.73 -13.70 -1.44
CA THR A 246 6.77 -12.65 -1.15
C THR A 246 5.87 -12.96 0.05
N PHE A 247 5.71 -14.21 0.44
CA PHE A 247 4.80 -14.62 1.49
C PHE A 247 5.38 -14.40 2.88
N LEU A 248 4.49 -14.26 3.86
CA LEU A 248 4.81 -13.97 5.25
C LEU A 248 4.33 -15.11 6.16
N THR A 249 4.99 -15.26 7.29
CA THR A 249 4.60 -16.18 8.36
C THR A 249 4.02 -15.40 9.53
N ALA A 250 2.84 -15.80 10.00
CA ALA A 250 2.21 -15.15 11.16
C ALA A 250 3.01 -15.42 12.44
N GLY A 251 3.36 -14.36 13.13
CA GLY A 251 3.86 -14.40 14.50
C GLY A 251 2.74 -14.17 15.51
N PRO A 252 3.06 -14.22 16.81
CA PRO A 252 2.09 -14.02 17.90
C PRO A 252 1.30 -12.72 17.76
N GLY A 253 -0.02 -12.79 17.89
CA GLY A 253 -0.91 -11.62 17.88
C GLY A 253 -1.07 -10.95 16.52
N ALA A 254 -0.53 -11.50 15.44
CA ALA A 254 -0.72 -11.04 14.07
C ALA A 254 -1.56 -12.03 13.27
N THR A 255 -2.18 -11.55 12.19
CA THR A 255 -2.83 -12.42 11.20
C THR A 255 -2.18 -12.26 9.85
N VAL A 256 -2.00 -13.36 9.12
CA VAL A 256 -1.43 -13.37 7.76
C VAL A 256 -2.36 -14.14 6.83
N ARG A 257 -2.61 -13.56 5.68
CA ARG A 257 -3.23 -14.23 4.55
C ARG A 257 -2.29 -14.12 3.34
N ASN A 258 -1.79 -15.25 2.88
CA ASN A 258 -1.00 -15.33 1.66
C ASN A 258 -1.89 -15.77 0.50
N LEU A 259 -1.75 -15.10 -0.65
CA LEU A 259 -2.56 -15.33 -1.84
C LEU A 259 -1.69 -15.26 -3.09
N TRP A 260 -1.94 -16.15 -4.03
CA TRP A 260 -1.54 -15.90 -5.41
C TRP A 260 -2.63 -15.10 -6.13
N VAL A 261 -2.23 -14.17 -7.01
CA VAL A 261 -3.20 -13.48 -7.86
C VAL A 261 -4.00 -14.47 -8.72
N GLN A 262 -3.42 -15.64 -9.01
CA GLN A 262 -4.03 -16.74 -9.74
C GLN A 262 -5.00 -17.61 -8.91
N ASP A 263 -5.08 -17.42 -7.59
CA ASP A 263 -5.99 -18.22 -6.76
C ASP A 263 -7.46 -17.97 -7.15
N GLY A 264 -8.15 -19.05 -7.55
CA GLY A 264 -9.51 -18.97 -8.07
C GLY A 264 -9.64 -18.43 -9.51
N CYS A 265 -8.50 -18.14 -10.18
CA CYS A 265 -8.46 -17.73 -11.58
C CYS A 265 -7.14 -18.17 -12.25
N PRO A 266 -7.00 -19.45 -12.62
CA PRO A 266 -5.75 -19.98 -13.18
C PRO A 266 -5.32 -19.33 -14.50
N THR A 267 -6.24 -18.67 -15.19
CA THR A 267 -5.99 -17.95 -16.45
C THR A 267 -5.42 -16.56 -16.27
N ALA A 268 -5.38 -16.04 -15.04
CA ALA A 268 -4.85 -14.71 -14.77
C ALA A 268 -3.34 -14.67 -15.08
N GLN A 269 -2.97 -13.76 -15.97
CA GLN A 269 -1.58 -13.47 -16.34
C GLN A 269 -1.26 -12.06 -15.84
N VAL A 270 -0.59 -11.98 -14.71
CA VAL A 270 -0.27 -10.72 -14.03
C VAL A 270 1.19 -10.76 -13.64
N ASP A 271 2.02 -9.96 -14.28
CA ASP A 271 3.44 -9.85 -13.94
C ASP A 271 3.69 -8.94 -12.72
N HIS A 272 4.96 -8.81 -12.33
CA HIS A 272 5.36 -8.00 -11.18
C HIS A 272 4.85 -6.56 -11.24
N MET A 273 4.96 -5.91 -12.40
CA MET A 273 4.58 -4.50 -12.57
C MET A 273 3.07 -4.31 -12.64
N GLN A 274 2.37 -5.28 -13.21
CA GLN A 274 0.91 -5.27 -13.34
C GLN A 274 0.18 -5.44 -11.99
N MET A 275 0.86 -5.88 -10.93
CA MET A 275 0.26 -6.04 -9.60
C MET A 275 -0.41 -4.78 -9.05
N THR A 276 -0.06 -3.59 -9.55
CA THR A 276 -0.65 -2.31 -9.12
C THR A 276 -1.75 -1.79 -10.04
N SER A 277 -1.95 -2.41 -11.21
CA SER A 277 -2.83 -1.87 -12.26
C SER A 277 -3.80 -2.90 -12.85
N ASP A 278 -3.51 -4.19 -12.75
CA ASP A 278 -4.39 -5.24 -13.23
C ASP A 278 -5.71 -5.26 -12.45
N PRO A 279 -6.87 -5.34 -13.12
CA PRO A 279 -8.18 -5.27 -12.47
C PRO A 279 -8.38 -6.34 -11.39
N ARG A 280 -7.80 -7.54 -11.58
CA ARG A 280 -7.89 -8.62 -10.59
C ARG A 280 -7.06 -8.31 -9.35
N ALA A 281 -5.81 -7.86 -9.55
CA ALA A 281 -4.94 -7.48 -8.45
C ALA A 281 -5.55 -6.30 -7.65
N VAL A 282 -6.10 -5.29 -8.34
CA VAL A 282 -6.83 -4.18 -7.73
C VAL A 282 -8.04 -4.68 -6.92
N GLY A 283 -8.86 -5.58 -7.49
CA GLY A 283 -10.01 -6.18 -6.78
C GLY A 283 -9.58 -6.95 -5.52
N ILE A 284 -8.45 -7.67 -5.57
CA ILE A 284 -7.89 -8.37 -4.40
C ILE A 284 -7.49 -7.35 -3.31
N VAL A 285 -6.87 -6.21 -3.67
CA VAL A 285 -6.52 -5.16 -2.70
C VAL A 285 -7.76 -4.57 -2.03
N LEU A 286 -8.79 -4.23 -2.81
CA LEU A 286 -10.05 -3.71 -2.28
C LEU A 286 -10.67 -4.69 -1.28
N GLY A 287 -10.76 -5.97 -1.64
CA GLY A 287 -11.26 -7.02 -0.74
C GLY A 287 -10.34 -7.32 0.44
N ALA A 288 -9.03 -7.04 0.33
CA ALA A 288 -8.09 -7.14 1.44
C ALA A 288 -8.29 -6.02 2.45
N LEU A 289 -8.55 -4.80 2.02
CA LEU A 289 -8.81 -3.65 2.87
C LEU A 289 -10.22 -3.70 3.48
N ASP A 290 -11.21 -4.10 2.72
CA ASP A 290 -12.58 -4.36 3.18
C ASP A 290 -13.03 -5.80 2.90
N PRO A 291 -12.83 -6.74 3.85
CA PRO A 291 -13.28 -8.12 3.68
C PRO A 291 -14.80 -8.30 3.56
N ALA A 292 -15.61 -7.35 4.04
CA ALA A 292 -17.06 -7.42 3.90
C ALA A 292 -17.47 -7.13 2.45
N TRP A 293 -16.91 -6.08 1.88
CA TRP A 293 -17.06 -5.74 0.46
C TRP A 293 -16.53 -6.85 -0.44
N GLY A 294 -15.34 -7.40 -0.16
CA GLY A 294 -14.71 -8.45 -0.95
C GLY A 294 -15.50 -9.75 -1.04
N ARG A 295 -16.35 -10.08 -0.05
CA ARG A 295 -17.23 -11.25 -0.11
C ARG A 295 -18.34 -11.13 -1.16
N THR A 296 -18.76 -9.93 -1.48
CA THR A 296 -19.84 -9.64 -2.44
C THR A 296 -19.32 -9.16 -3.79
N HIS A 297 -18.03 -8.81 -3.87
CA HIS A 297 -17.36 -8.32 -5.06
C HIS A 297 -16.08 -9.14 -5.31
N PRO A 298 -16.22 -10.36 -5.82
CA PRO A 298 -15.05 -11.19 -6.13
C PRO A 298 -14.17 -10.49 -7.15
N ALA A 299 -12.85 -10.66 -6.99
CA ALA A 299 -11.88 -10.09 -7.94
C ALA A 299 -12.14 -10.64 -9.35
N PRO A 300 -12.13 -9.78 -10.39
CA PRO A 300 -12.42 -10.21 -11.76
C PRO A 300 -11.50 -11.36 -12.20
N CYS A 301 -12.01 -12.24 -13.03
CA CYS A 301 -11.22 -13.28 -13.69
C CYS A 301 -11.40 -13.11 -15.20
N PRO A 302 -10.31 -12.80 -15.96
CA PRO A 302 -10.37 -12.61 -17.40
C PRO A 302 -10.59 -13.92 -18.16
#